data_2212d99d31fe1da97545ae8387a241ed
#
_entry.id   2212d99d31fe1da97545ae8387a241ed
#
_cell.length_a   1.000
_cell.length_b   1.000
_cell.length_c   1.000
_cell.angle_alpha   90.00
_cell.angle_beta   90.00
_cell.angle_gamma   90.00
#
_symmetry.space_group_name_H-M   'P 1'
#
loop_
_entity.id
_entity.type
_entity.pdbx_description
1 polymer ?
#
loop_
_entity_poly.entity_id
_entity_poly.type
_entity_poly.pdbx_seq_one_letter_code
_entity_poly.pdbx_strand_id
1 'polypeptide(L)'
;SLTGHYAGVTAGQLWTLSRAISGNGITQHAAAGALAQVVGSGAFRGNDIGMVARAAAQMERSVGQSVSDTISQFKRLKDDPVNAAKALDNELHFLTATQLEQIRVLGEQGRSSDAARIAMSALAEETGRRTADIDNNLNALGSTLQTLSDWWKQFWDAAMNIGREDSLDAQIATLQEKVSRAKRLPWTASSSQVEYDQQRLNELQEKKRQKDLQDAKEQAERNYQ
;
A
#
# COMPACT_ATOMS: atom_id res chain seq x y z
N SER A 1 27.89 -25.96 3.00
CA SER A 1 27.26 -24.94 3.85
C SER A 1 27.31 -23.59 3.14
N LEU A 2 26.26 -23.31 2.35
CA LEU A 2 26.07 -22.04 1.63
C LEU A 2 25.06 -21.13 2.37
N THR A 3 25.17 -21.05 3.68
CA THR A 3 24.38 -20.10 4.46
C THR A 3 25.29 -19.01 4.99
N GLY A 4 25.81 -18.22 4.06
CA GLY A 4 26.33 -16.91 4.40
C GLY A 4 25.22 -16.10 5.09
N HIS A 5 25.57 -15.30 6.09
CA HIS A 5 24.70 -14.42 6.88
C HIS A 5 23.99 -13.35 6.00
N TYR A 6 23.34 -13.78 4.92
CA TYR A 6 22.48 -12.93 4.09
C TYR A 6 21.24 -12.62 4.90
N ALA A 7 20.97 -11.38 5.16
CA ALA A 7 19.82 -10.85 5.91
C ALA A 7 19.85 -10.99 7.46
N GLY A 8 20.95 -11.45 8.08
CA GLY A 8 21.09 -11.50 9.54
C GLY A 8 20.20 -12.53 10.25
N VAL A 9 19.77 -13.60 9.54
CA VAL A 9 18.91 -14.66 10.08
C VAL A 9 19.58 -16.01 9.88
N THR A 10 19.65 -16.82 10.94
CA THR A 10 20.21 -18.17 10.89
C THR A 10 19.18 -19.20 10.39
N ALA A 11 19.64 -20.35 9.91
CA ALA A 11 18.76 -21.46 9.49
C ALA A 11 17.80 -21.90 10.62
N GLY A 12 18.25 -21.93 11.87
CA GLY A 12 17.42 -22.25 13.02
C GLY A 12 16.32 -21.21 13.26
N GLN A 13 16.65 -19.94 13.10
CA GLN A 13 15.65 -18.86 13.19
C GLN A 13 14.63 -18.94 12.06
N LEU A 14 15.04 -19.24 10.82
CA LEU A 14 14.12 -19.44 9.69
C LEU A 14 13.18 -20.62 9.95
N TRP A 15 13.69 -21.70 10.53
CA TRP A 15 12.86 -22.86 10.89
C TRP A 15 11.83 -22.51 11.98
N THR A 16 12.25 -21.76 13.01
CA THR A 16 11.35 -21.27 14.06
C THR A 16 10.29 -20.32 13.49
N LEU A 17 10.68 -19.41 12.60
CA LEU A 17 9.76 -18.49 11.92
C LEU A 17 8.77 -19.26 11.01
N SER A 18 9.22 -20.28 10.28
CA SER A 18 8.30 -21.06 9.43
C SER A 18 7.23 -21.77 10.25
N ARG A 19 7.58 -22.28 11.43
CA ARG A 19 6.60 -22.84 12.37
C ARG A 19 5.66 -21.80 12.95
N ALA A 20 6.17 -20.60 13.26
CA ALA A 20 5.36 -19.51 13.79
C ALA A 20 4.39 -18.90 12.73
N ILE A 21 4.73 -19.02 11.44
CA ILE A 21 3.88 -18.58 10.32
C ILE A 21 2.88 -19.68 9.95
N SER A 22 3.25 -20.96 10.07
CA SER A 22 2.36 -22.08 9.78
C SER A 22 1.17 -22.12 10.74
N GLY A 23 0.05 -22.59 10.25
CA GLY A 23 -1.24 -22.57 10.94
C GLY A 23 -2.28 -21.77 10.14
N ASN A 24 -3.52 -21.78 10.55
CA ASN A 24 -4.63 -21.12 9.87
C ASN A 24 -4.65 -21.44 8.34
N GLY A 25 -4.41 -22.73 8.00
CA GLY A 25 -4.37 -23.20 6.61
C GLY A 25 -3.07 -22.94 5.85
N ILE A 26 -2.08 -22.26 6.42
CA ILE A 26 -0.74 -22.13 5.85
C ILE A 26 0.08 -23.36 6.26
N THR A 27 0.54 -24.14 5.29
CA THR A 27 1.43 -25.27 5.55
C THR A 27 2.83 -24.79 5.94
N GLN A 28 3.57 -25.60 6.70
CA GLN A 28 4.96 -25.27 7.03
C GLN A 28 5.84 -25.15 5.78
N HIS A 29 5.54 -25.91 4.73
CA HIS A 29 6.23 -25.84 3.45
C HIS A 29 5.98 -24.47 2.76
N ALA A 30 4.74 -24.01 2.70
CA ALA A 30 4.39 -22.72 2.15
C ALA A 30 5.05 -21.56 2.95
N ALA A 31 5.01 -21.65 4.29
CA ALA A 31 5.67 -20.68 5.16
C ALA A 31 7.19 -20.65 4.94
N ALA A 32 7.84 -21.80 4.80
CA ALA A 32 9.27 -21.89 4.51
C ALA A 32 9.62 -21.35 3.12
N GLY A 33 8.78 -21.63 2.11
CA GLY A 33 8.90 -21.10 0.75
C GLY A 33 8.80 -19.57 0.70
N ALA A 34 7.83 -18.99 1.39
CA ALA A 34 7.67 -17.56 1.52
C ALA A 34 8.88 -16.90 2.23
N LEU A 35 9.34 -17.48 3.33
CA LEU A 35 10.55 -17.02 4.02
C LEU A 35 11.79 -17.06 3.14
N ALA A 36 11.99 -18.13 2.39
CA ALA A 36 13.13 -18.27 1.48
C ALA A 36 13.13 -17.17 0.41
N GLN A 37 11.97 -16.86 -0.18
CA GLN A 37 11.82 -15.80 -1.16
C GLN A 37 12.05 -14.41 -0.55
N VAL A 38 11.51 -14.13 0.64
CA VAL A 38 11.73 -12.86 1.35
C VAL A 38 13.21 -12.65 1.66
N VAL A 39 13.89 -13.68 2.18
CA VAL A 39 15.34 -13.64 2.45
C VAL A 39 16.12 -13.48 1.14
N GLY A 40 15.76 -14.23 0.11
CA GLY A 40 16.39 -14.18 -1.22
C GLY A 40 16.24 -12.82 -1.91
N SER A 41 15.20 -12.06 -1.61
CA SER A 41 15.01 -10.70 -2.13
C SER A 41 16.05 -9.70 -1.61
N GLY A 42 16.69 -9.98 -0.46
CA GLY A 42 17.65 -9.08 0.19
C GLY A 42 17.05 -7.74 0.68
N ALA A 43 15.75 -7.55 0.50
CA ALA A 43 15.08 -6.26 0.77
C ALA A 43 14.77 -6.04 2.25
N PHE A 44 14.58 -7.12 3.03
CA PHE A 44 14.11 -7.07 4.42
C PHE A 44 15.13 -7.66 5.38
N ARG A 45 15.09 -7.25 6.65
CA ARG A 45 16.02 -7.70 7.69
C ARG A 45 15.28 -7.90 9.01
N GLY A 46 15.84 -8.76 9.86
CA GLY A 46 15.33 -8.98 11.21
C GLY A 46 13.85 -9.38 11.24
N ASN A 47 13.05 -8.68 12.03
CA ASN A 47 11.64 -8.98 12.24
C ASN A 47 10.77 -8.75 10.99
N ASP A 48 11.21 -7.88 10.07
CA ASP A 48 10.46 -7.57 8.84
C ASP A 48 10.36 -8.82 7.95
N ILE A 49 11.35 -9.71 7.97
CA ILE A 49 11.35 -10.96 7.21
C ILE A 49 10.14 -11.82 7.57
N GLY A 50 9.93 -12.05 8.88
CA GLY A 50 8.80 -12.87 9.35
C GLY A 50 7.45 -12.24 9.06
N MET A 51 7.36 -10.93 9.22
CA MET A 51 6.14 -10.16 8.96
C MET A 51 5.74 -10.21 7.49
N VAL A 52 6.65 -9.89 6.58
CA VAL A 52 6.40 -9.90 5.12
C VAL A 52 6.14 -11.32 4.63
N ALA A 53 6.88 -12.32 5.11
CA ALA A 53 6.66 -13.72 4.72
C ALA A 53 5.29 -14.23 5.16
N ARG A 54 4.83 -13.86 6.35
CA ARG A 54 3.47 -14.19 6.82
C ARG A 54 2.41 -13.57 5.93
N ALA A 55 2.49 -12.26 5.66
CA ALA A 55 1.54 -11.57 4.81
C ALA A 55 1.53 -12.19 3.39
N ALA A 56 2.71 -12.49 2.83
CA ALA A 56 2.81 -13.11 1.51
C ALA A 56 2.19 -14.51 1.46
N ALA A 57 2.45 -15.36 2.46
CA ALA A 57 1.85 -16.69 2.54
C ALA A 57 0.32 -16.63 2.74
N GLN A 58 -0.18 -15.65 3.50
CA GLN A 58 -1.62 -15.42 3.66
C GLN A 58 -2.27 -15.00 2.34
N MET A 59 -1.66 -14.08 1.61
CA MET A 59 -2.17 -13.60 0.33
C MET A 59 -2.15 -14.69 -0.76
N GLU A 60 -1.08 -15.47 -0.83
CA GLU A 60 -1.01 -16.61 -1.75
C GLU A 60 -2.12 -17.62 -1.48
N ARG A 61 -2.33 -17.98 -0.21
CA ARG A 61 -3.39 -18.91 0.18
C ARG A 61 -4.81 -18.35 -0.06
N SER A 62 -5.06 -17.09 0.32
CA SER A 62 -6.42 -16.55 0.36
C SER A 62 -6.93 -16.02 -0.97
N VAL A 63 -6.04 -15.45 -1.81
CA VAL A 63 -6.41 -14.83 -3.08
C VAL A 63 -5.57 -15.28 -4.27
N GLY A 64 -4.63 -16.23 -4.06
CA GLY A 64 -3.79 -16.79 -5.12
C GLY A 64 -2.71 -15.81 -5.62
N GLN A 65 -2.41 -14.76 -4.85
CA GLN A 65 -1.37 -13.82 -5.24
C GLN A 65 0.02 -14.40 -4.97
N SER A 66 0.94 -14.27 -5.94
CA SER A 66 2.28 -14.83 -5.77
C SER A 66 3.04 -14.17 -4.61
N VAL A 67 3.86 -14.97 -3.92
CA VAL A 67 4.74 -14.49 -2.86
C VAL A 67 5.66 -13.39 -3.39
N SER A 68 6.18 -13.54 -4.61
CA SER A 68 7.11 -12.58 -5.21
C SER A 68 6.46 -11.22 -5.49
N ASP A 69 5.19 -11.20 -5.92
CA ASP A 69 4.44 -9.97 -6.12
C ASP A 69 4.20 -9.24 -4.81
N THR A 70 3.80 -9.97 -3.77
CA THR A 70 3.63 -9.41 -2.43
C THR A 70 4.94 -8.83 -1.89
N ILE A 71 6.07 -9.54 -2.05
CA ILE A 71 7.41 -9.02 -1.68
C ILE A 71 7.74 -7.72 -2.40
N SER A 72 7.51 -7.67 -3.71
CA SER A 72 7.77 -6.48 -4.53
C SER A 72 6.95 -5.28 -4.06
N GLN A 73 5.74 -5.54 -3.64
CA GLN A 73 4.84 -4.55 -3.11
C GLN A 73 5.33 -3.99 -1.76
N PHE A 74 5.65 -4.84 -0.79
CA PHE A 74 6.23 -4.41 0.48
C PHE A 74 7.55 -3.65 0.31
N LYS A 75 8.34 -4.01 -0.68
CA LYS A 75 9.56 -3.29 -1.01
C LYS A 75 9.27 -1.84 -1.44
N ARG A 76 8.27 -1.61 -2.27
CA ARG A 76 7.85 -0.26 -2.69
C ARG A 76 7.38 0.59 -1.51
N LEU A 77 6.56 0.01 -0.63
CA LEU A 77 6.12 0.69 0.59
C LEU A 77 7.30 1.05 1.51
N LYS A 78 8.35 0.24 1.52
CA LYS A 78 9.60 0.51 2.26
C LYS A 78 10.38 1.68 1.65
N ASP A 79 10.39 1.82 0.32
CA ASP A 79 11.21 2.81 -0.37
C ASP A 79 10.68 4.24 -0.20
N ASP A 80 9.35 4.45 -0.13
CA ASP A 80 8.71 5.76 0.14
C ASP A 80 7.54 5.65 1.11
N PRO A 81 7.82 5.46 2.41
CA PRO A 81 6.78 5.16 3.40
C PRO A 81 5.81 6.31 3.66
N VAL A 82 6.25 7.57 3.58
CA VAL A 82 5.43 8.72 3.94
C VAL A 82 4.37 8.99 2.88
N ASN A 83 4.78 9.11 1.62
CA ASN A 83 3.84 9.36 0.53
C ASN A 83 2.96 8.12 0.28
N ALA A 84 3.56 6.91 0.38
CA ALA A 84 2.82 5.66 0.29
C ALA A 84 1.73 5.57 1.36
N ALA A 85 2.07 5.76 2.62
CA ALA A 85 1.12 5.69 3.72
C ALA A 85 -0.03 6.69 3.55
N LYS A 86 0.28 7.94 3.19
CA LYS A 86 -0.73 8.98 3.00
C LYS A 86 -1.67 8.67 1.83
N ALA A 87 -1.13 8.25 0.68
CA ALA A 87 -1.93 7.92 -0.49
C ALA A 87 -2.85 6.72 -0.22
N LEU A 88 -2.31 5.69 0.43
CA LEU A 88 -3.02 4.45 0.72
C LEU A 88 -4.09 4.63 1.81
N ASP A 89 -3.82 5.43 2.84
CA ASP A 89 -4.78 5.68 3.90
C ASP A 89 -6.01 6.46 3.41
N ASN A 90 -5.83 7.37 2.46
CA ASN A 90 -6.94 8.08 1.83
C ASN A 90 -7.95 7.15 1.12
N GLU A 91 -7.50 5.99 0.62
CA GLU A 91 -8.33 5.04 -0.12
C GLU A 91 -8.81 3.88 0.76
N LEU A 92 -8.01 3.44 1.71
CA LEU A 92 -8.19 2.14 2.36
C LEU A 92 -8.43 2.20 3.86
N HIS A 93 -8.11 3.35 4.49
CA HIS A 93 -8.28 3.58 5.94
C HIS A 93 -7.71 2.43 6.80
N PHE A 94 -6.47 1.99 6.49
CA PHE A 94 -5.81 0.88 7.20
C PHE A 94 -4.90 1.36 8.33
N LEU A 95 -4.60 2.66 8.38
CA LEU A 95 -3.83 3.29 9.44
C LEU A 95 -4.74 3.99 10.45
N THR A 96 -4.33 3.97 11.71
CA THR A 96 -4.90 4.88 12.69
C THR A 96 -4.33 6.29 12.48
N ALA A 97 -5.07 7.33 12.92
CA ALA A 97 -4.56 8.71 12.89
C ALA A 97 -3.21 8.86 13.59
N THR A 98 -3.01 8.13 14.70
CA THR A 98 -1.74 8.11 15.43
C THR A 98 -0.60 7.49 14.61
N GLN A 99 -0.85 6.39 13.92
CA GLN A 99 0.16 5.75 13.06
C GLN A 99 0.54 6.64 11.88
N LEU A 100 -0.45 7.27 11.24
CA LEU A 100 -0.22 8.19 10.14
C LEU A 100 0.65 9.38 10.57
N GLU A 101 0.35 9.97 11.73
CA GLU A 101 1.14 11.06 12.30
C GLU A 101 2.56 10.61 12.68
N GLN A 102 2.72 9.43 13.26
CA GLN A 102 4.05 8.88 13.55
C GLN A 102 4.88 8.67 12.29
N ILE A 103 4.28 8.15 11.21
CA ILE A 103 4.95 7.97 9.92
C ILE A 103 5.41 9.32 9.37
N ARG A 104 4.55 10.35 9.43
CA ARG A 104 4.87 11.72 8.99
C ARG A 104 6.07 12.29 9.76
N VAL A 105 5.99 12.28 11.09
CA VAL A 105 7.05 12.82 11.98
C VAL A 105 8.38 12.09 11.77
N LEU A 106 8.35 10.76 11.65
CA LEU A 106 9.57 9.98 11.38
C LEU A 106 10.17 10.31 10.02
N GLY A 107 9.33 10.54 9.00
CA GLY A 107 9.79 11.00 7.70
C GLY A 107 10.47 12.36 7.75
N GLU A 108 9.90 13.32 8.45
CA GLU A 108 10.48 14.66 8.66
C GLU A 108 11.81 14.62 9.43
N GLN A 109 11.97 13.66 10.33
CA GLN A 109 13.21 13.41 11.05
C GLN A 109 14.26 12.63 10.23
N GLY A 110 13.98 12.29 8.97
CA GLY A 110 14.85 11.46 8.13
C GLY A 110 14.91 9.98 8.54
N ARG A 111 14.02 9.53 9.44
CA ARG A 111 13.94 8.15 9.95
C ARG A 111 13.02 7.30 9.08
N SER A 112 13.26 7.29 7.77
CA SER A 112 12.41 6.60 6.78
C SER A 112 12.27 5.10 7.05
N SER A 113 13.30 4.43 7.60
CA SER A 113 13.22 3.01 7.94
C SER A 113 12.24 2.72 9.08
N ASP A 114 12.12 3.62 10.05
CA ASP A 114 11.17 3.46 11.16
C ASP A 114 9.74 3.76 10.68
N ALA A 115 9.57 4.79 9.83
CA ALA A 115 8.31 5.10 9.16
C ALA A 115 7.83 3.90 8.32
N ALA A 116 8.71 3.31 7.50
CA ALA A 116 8.42 2.12 6.71
C ALA A 116 7.97 0.94 7.56
N ARG A 117 8.60 0.72 8.72
CA ARG A 117 8.24 -0.37 9.62
C ARG A 117 6.83 -0.22 10.16
N ILE A 118 6.43 0.99 10.56
CA ILE A 118 5.05 1.25 11.04
C ILE A 118 4.05 0.99 9.89
N ALA A 119 4.30 1.52 8.71
CA ALA A 119 3.41 1.33 7.56
C ALA A 119 3.28 -0.14 7.14
N MET A 120 4.40 -0.86 7.07
CA MET A 120 4.41 -2.30 6.74
C MET A 120 3.74 -3.15 7.82
N SER A 121 3.92 -2.82 9.11
CA SER A 121 3.28 -3.54 10.21
C SER A 121 1.76 -3.37 10.14
N ALA A 122 1.27 -2.15 9.96
CA ALA A 122 -0.15 -1.90 9.83
C ALA A 122 -0.77 -2.63 8.62
N LEU A 123 -0.06 -2.65 7.48
CA LEU A 123 -0.50 -3.42 6.31
C LEU A 123 -0.56 -4.92 6.59
N ALA A 124 0.46 -5.47 7.23
CA ALA A 124 0.52 -6.89 7.55
C ALA A 124 -0.58 -7.30 8.55
N GLU A 125 -0.86 -6.45 9.55
CA GLU A 125 -1.94 -6.65 10.52
C GLU A 125 -3.31 -6.62 9.84
N GLU A 126 -3.56 -5.63 8.97
CA GLU A 126 -4.82 -5.53 8.24
C GLU A 126 -5.03 -6.70 7.27
N THR A 127 -3.97 -7.13 6.58
CA THR A 127 -3.99 -8.33 5.75
C THR A 127 -4.34 -9.57 6.58
N GLY A 128 -3.72 -9.72 7.75
CA GLY A 128 -3.99 -10.82 8.67
C GLY A 128 -5.43 -10.82 9.16
N ARG A 129 -5.97 -9.66 9.52
CA ARG A 129 -7.35 -9.50 9.98
C ARG A 129 -8.34 -9.90 8.87
N ARG A 130 -8.17 -9.37 7.66
CA ARG A 130 -9.07 -9.67 6.54
C ARG A 130 -9.01 -11.14 6.09
N THR A 131 -7.83 -11.76 6.13
CA THR A 131 -7.71 -13.19 5.83
C THR A 131 -8.34 -14.06 6.90
N ALA A 132 -8.27 -13.66 8.18
CA ALA A 132 -8.95 -14.35 9.27
C ALA A 132 -10.49 -14.24 9.16
N ASP A 133 -11.00 -13.09 8.73
CA ASP A 133 -12.45 -12.90 8.49
C ASP A 133 -12.96 -13.84 7.39
N ILE A 134 -12.15 -14.13 6.36
CA ILE A 134 -12.49 -15.13 5.34
C ILE A 134 -12.57 -16.54 5.94
N ASP A 135 -11.58 -16.92 6.75
CA ASP A 135 -11.53 -18.24 7.37
C ASP A 135 -12.72 -18.48 8.31
N ASN A 136 -13.16 -17.43 9.02
CA ASN A 136 -14.29 -17.51 9.95
C ASN A 136 -15.66 -17.47 9.26
N ASN A 137 -15.76 -16.94 8.04
CA ASN A 137 -17.02 -16.76 7.30
C ASN A 137 -17.10 -17.66 6.07
N LEU A 138 -16.75 -18.93 6.19
CA LEU A 138 -16.74 -19.93 5.10
C LEU A 138 -18.05 -20.02 4.30
N ASN A 139 -19.18 -19.62 4.85
CA ASN A 139 -20.49 -19.63 4.17
C ASN A 139 -20.73 -18.42 3.24
N ALA A 140 -19.87 -17.37 3.31
CA ALA A 140 -19.94 -16.16 2.48
C ALA A 140 -18.76 -16.07 1.48
N LEU A 141 -18.15 -17.21 1.14
CA LEU A 141 -16.84 -17.31 0.47
C LEU A 141 -16.69 -16.50 -0.83
N GLY A 142 -17.71 -16.44 -1.67
CA GLY A 142 -17.59 -15.79 -2.97
C GLY A 142 -17.38 -14.27 -2.87
N SER A 143 -18.22 -13.59 -2.08
CA SER A 143 -18.17 -12.12 -1.95
C SER A 143 -16.97 -11.65 -1.12
N THR A 144 -16.57 -12.39 -0.09
CA THR A 144 -15.48 -12.01 0.82
C THR A 144 -14.11 -12.14 0.16
N LEU A 145 -13.89 -13.20 -0.63
CA LEU A 145 -12.66 -13.39 -1.41
C LEU A 145 -12.51 -12.31 -2.48
N GLN A 146 -13.60 -11.99 -3.19
CA GLN A 146 -13.59 -10.93 -4.19
C GLN A 146 -13.30 -9.57 -3.53
N THR A 147 -13.92 -9.26 -2.40
CA THR A 147 -13.69 -8.03 -1.64
C THR A 147 -12.23 -7.88 -1.20
N LEU A 148 -11.59 -8.96 -0.72
CA LEU A 148 -10.17 -8.93 -0.33
C LEU A 148 -9.26 -8.74 -1.56
N SER A 149 -9.54 -9.46 -2.66
CA SER A 149 -8.78 -9.31 -3.90
C SER A 149 -8.89 -7.90 -4.46
N ASP A 150 -10.11 -7.33 -4.45
CA ASP A 150 -10.35 -5.97 -4.94
C ASP A 150 -9.71 -4.92 -4.04
N TRP A 151 -9.79 -5.09 -2.71
CA TRP A 151 -9.09 -4.25 -1.75
C TRP A 151 -7.57 -4.28 -1.98
N TRP A 152 -7.00 -5.47 -2.19
CA TRP A 152 -5.58 -5.64 -2.44
C TRP A 152 -5.14 -5.02 -3.76
N LYS A 153 -5.95 -5.16 -4.82
CA LYS A 153 -5.70 -4.48 -6.09
C LYS A 153 -5.75 -2.96 -5.93
N GLN A 154 -6.79 -2.43 -5.30
CA GLN A 154 -6.92 -0.99 -5.04
C GLN A 154 -5.74 -0.45 -4.24
N PHE A 155 -5.31 -1.21 -3.21
CA PHE A 155 -4.13 -0.87 -2.43
C PHE A 155 -2.89 -0.71 -3.35
N TRP A 156 -2.68 -1.66 -4.24
CA TRP A 156 -1.48 -1.63 -5.06
C TRP A 156 -1.59 -0.71 -6.27
N ASP A 157 -2.75 -0.51 -6.82
CA ASP A 157 -2.99 0.52 -7.84
C ASP A 157 -2.69 1.91 -7.26
N ALA A 158 -3.12 2.19 -6.03
CA ALA A 158 -2.76 3.40 -5.31
C ALA A 158 -1.24 3.49 -5.03
N ALA A 159 -0.62 2.39 -4.57
CA ALA A 159 0.82 2.32 -4.30
C ALA A 159 1.68 2.44 -5.59
N MET A 160 1.19 1.93 -6.72
CA MET A 160 1.86 2.02 -8.03
C MET A 160 1.84 3.45 -8.58
N ASN A 161 0.85 4.24 -8.21
CA ASN A 161 0.71 5.64 -8.60
C ASN A 161 1.54 6.58 -7.71
N ILE A 162 2.14 6.07 -6.62
CA ILE A 162 3.05 6.85 -5.77
C ILE A 162 4.33 7.14 -6.56
N GLY A 163 4.64 8.44 -6.74
CA GLY A 163 5.81 8.88 -7.51
C GLY A 163 5.58 8.99 -9.03
N ARG A 164 4.43 8.56 -9.57
CA ARG A 164 3.87 9.22 -10.72
C ARG A 164 3.18 10.47 -10.19
N GLU A 165 3.64 11.63 -10.58
CA GLU A 165 2.75 12.79 -10.52
C GLU A 165 1.54 12.37 -11.38
N ASP A 166 0.43 12.02 -10.72
CA ASP A 166 -0.84 11.93 -11.41
C ASP A 166 -0.94 13.21 -12.21
N SER A 167 -1.06 13.10 -13.52
CA SER A 167 -1.20 14.29 -14.34
C SER A 167 -2.29 15.14 -13.69
N LEU A 168 -2.13 16.45 -13.66
CA LEU A 168 -3.14 17.34 -13.08
C LEU A 168 -4.55 16.97 -13.55
N ASP A 169 -4.63 16.40 -14.76
CA ASP A 169 -5.86 15.87 -15.35
C ASP A 169 -6.43 14.67 -14.59
N ALA A 170 -5.60 13.71 -14.19
CA ALA A 170 -6.04 12.52 -13.45
C ALA A 170 -6.50 12.90 -12.03
N GLN A 171 -5.77 13.79 -11.36
CA GLN A 171 -6.17 14.29 -10.04
C GLN A 171 -7.50 15.07 -10.09
N ILE A 172 -7.67 15.92 -11.10
CA ILE A 172 -8.91 16.66 -11.34
C ILE A 172 -10.06 15.69 -11.61
N ALA A 173 -9.89 14.70 -12.48
CA ALA A 173 -10.92 13.72 -12.83
C ALA A 173 -11.38 12.93 -11.59
N THR A 174 -10.44 12.46 -10.76
CA THR A 174 -10.74 11.71 -9.52
C THR A 174 -11.53 12.55 -8.53
N LEU A 175 -11.12 13.81 -8.30
CA LEU A 175 -11.83 14.71 -7.40
C LEU A 175 -13.21 15.12 -7.95
N GLN A 176 -13.34 15.32 -9.26
CA GLN A 176 -14.63 15.57 -9.91
C GLN A 176 -15.61 14.42 -9.71
N GLU A 177 -15.13 13.19 -9.83
CA GLU A 177 -15.96 12.00 -9.59
C GLU A 177 -16.39 11.91 -8.12
N LYS A 178 -15.46 12.11 -7.16
CA LYS A 178 -15.75 12.12 -5.71
C LYS A 178 -16.80 13.17 -5.36
N VAL A 179 -16.63 14.40 -5.79
CA VAL A 179 -17.58 15.50 -5.55
C VAL A 179 -18.93 15.22 -6.21
N SER A 180 -18.94 14.70 -7.43
CA SER A 180 -20.17 14.36 -8.15
C SER A 180 -20.94 13.22 -7.49
N ARG A 181 -20.22 12.22 -6.97
CA ARG A 181 -20.79 11.10 -6.21
C ARG A 181 -21.40 11.59 -4.89
N ALA A 182 -20.67 12.41 -4.14
CA ALA A 182 -21.15 12.98 -2.89
C ALA A 182 -22.39 13.87 -3.09
N LYS A 183 -22.48 14.61 -4.18
CA LYS A 183 -23.67 15.41 -4.54
C LYS A 183 -24.88 14.54 -4.90
N ARG A 184 -24.65 13.37 -5.53
CA ARG A 184 -25.74 12.42 -5.88
C ARG A 184 -26.19 11.57 -4.69
N LEU A 185 -25.29 11.28 -3.77
CA LEU A 185 -25.49 10.42 -2.61
C LEU A 185 -25.03 11.14 -1.33
N PRO A 186 -25.81 12.11 -0.82
CA PRO A 186 -25.38 13.00 0.28
C PRO A 186 -25.00 12.28 1.58
N TRP A 187 -25.45 11.03 1.76
CA TRP A 187 -25.13 10.21 2.94
C TRP A 187 -23.75 9.53 2.86
N THR A 188 -23.02 9.65 1.73
CA THR A 188 -21.71 9.00 1.54
C THR A 188 -20.52 9.85 1.99
N ALA A 189 -20.72 11.14 2.24
CA ALA A 189 -19.70 12.05 2.72
C ALA A 189 -20.29 13.16 3.59
N SER A 190 -19.54 13.65 4.57
CA SER A 190 -19.94 14.80 5.36
C SER A 190 -19.89 16.09 4.50
N SER A 191 -20.71 17.09 4.85
CA SER A 191 -20.71 18.39 4.14
C SER A 191 -19.32 19.06 4.16
N SER A 192 -18.59 18.98 5.27
CA SER A 192 -17.23 19.50 5.39
C SER A 192 -16.24 18.77 4.47
N GLN A 193 -16.38 17.47 4.26
CA GLN A 193 -15.54 16.71 3.34
C GLN A 193 -15.82 17.11 1.88
N VAL A 194 -17.09 17.29 1.53
CA VAL A 194 -17.47 17.74 0.18
C VAL A 194 -16.95 19.15 -0.11
N GLU A 195 -17.01 20.05 0.86
CA GLU A 195 -16.44 21.40 0.74
C GLU A 195 -14.93 21.37 0.56
N TYR A 196 -14.22 20.57 1.34
CA TYR A 196 -12.78 20.38 1.21
C TYR A 196 -12.39 19.85 -0.17
N ASP A 197 -13.05 18.78 -0.63
CA ASP A 197 -12.79 18.18 -1.94
C ASP A 197 -13.11 19.16 -3.08
N GLN A 198 -14.16 19.99 -2.93
CA GLN A 198 -14.51 21.03 -3.89
C GLN A 198 -13.47 22.14 -3.93
N GLN A 199 -12.96 22.60 -2.80
CA GLN A 199 -11.88 23.59 -2.72
C GLN A 199 -10.62 23.05 -3.39
N ARG A 200 -10.25 21.82 -3.06
CA ARG A 200 -9.08 21.14 -3.65
C ARG A 200 -9.19 20.99 -5.16
N LEU A 201 -10.39 20.65 -5.65
CA LEU A 201 -10.68 20.57 -7.09
C LEU A 201 -10.47 21.92 -7.78
N ASN A 202 -10.96 23.00 -7.19
CA ASN A 202 -10.81 24.36 -7.72
C ASN A 202 -9.32 24.78 -7.80
N GLU A 203 -8.54 24.48 -6.75
CA GLU A 203 -7.09 24.76 -6.71
C GLU A 203 -6.34 24.02 -7.83
N LEU A 204 -6.64 22.73 -8.04
CA LEU A 204 -5.98 21.94 -9.07
C LEU A 204 -6.37 22.40 -10.49
N GLN A 205 -7.61 22.80 -10.70
CA GLN A 205 -8.05 23.37 -11.97
C GLN A 205 -7.35 24.69 -12.29
N GLU A 206 -7.18 25.55 -11.29
CA GLU A 206 -6.45 26.81 -11.47
C GLU A 206 -4.97 26.55 -11.75
N LYS A 207 -4.34 25.63 -11.01
CA LYS A 207 -2.95 25.22 -11.24
C LYS A 207 -2.74 24.65 -12.65
N LYS A 208 -3.69 23.85 -13.14
CA LYS A 208 -3.65 23.35 -14.52
C LYS A 208 -3.74 24.50 -15.51
N ARG A 209 -4.68 25.42 -15.33
CA ARG A 209 -4.85 26.57 -16.21
C ARG A 209 -3.60 27.44 -16.30
N GLN A 210 -2.91 27.66 -15.17
CA GLN A 210 -1.65 28.40 -15.14
C GLN A 210 -0.54 27.66 -15.89
N LYS A 211 -0.45 26.32 -15.73
CA LYS A 211 0.52 25.49 -16.44
C LYS A 211 0.27 25.52 -17.97
N ASP A 212 -0.98 25.34 -18.39
CA ASP A 212 -1.35 25.35 -19.80
C ASP A 212 -1.02 26.70 -20.46
N LEU A 213 -1.22 27.82 -19.72
CA LEU A 213 -0.85 29.18 -20.18
C LEU A 213 0.68 29.34 -20.29
N GLN A 214 1.43 28.77 -19.37
CA GLN A 214 2.89 28.82 -19.41
C GLN A 214 3.44 27.98 -20.56
N ASP A 215 2.94 26.76 -20.73
CA ASP A 215 3.32 25.87 -21.83
C ASP A 215 3.00 26.49 -23.20
N ALA A 216 1.86 27.17 -23.32
CA ALA A 216 1.48 27.88 -24.54
C ALA A 216 2.41 29.07 -24.85
N LYS A 217 2.85 29.84 -23.83
CA LYS A 217 3.85 30.91 -24.00
C LYS A 217 5.20 30.36 -24.44
N GLU A 218 5.69 29.30 -23.82
CA GLU A 218 6.95 28.66 -24.20
C GLU A 218 6.92 28.07 -25.60
N GLN A 219 5.77 27.52 -26.04
CA GLN A 219 5.58 27.06 -27.43
C GLN A 219 5.57 28.24 -28.41
N ALA A 220 4.91 29.35 -28.09
CA ALA A 220 4.90 30.52 -28.90
C ALA A 220 6.32 31.10 -29.06
N GLU A 221 7.10 31.20 -28.00
CA GLU A 221 8.49 31.67 -28.03
C GLU A 221 9.38 30.74 -28.89
N ARG A 222 9.23 29.41 -28.78
CA ARG A 222 9.97 28.45 -29.64
C ARG A 222 9.64 28.53 -31.10
N ASN A 223 8.44 28.94 -31.46
CA ASN A 223 8.03 29.09 -32.85
C ASN A 223 8.49 30.42 -33.50
N TYR A 224 9.01 31.37 -32.70
CA TYR A 224 9.56 32.65 -33.19
C TYR A 224 11.09 32.65 -33.30
N GLN A 225 11.77 31.56 -32.89
CA GLN A 225 13.20 31.32 -33.12
C GLN A 225 13.46 30.47 -34.37
#